data_7e0487d5e06be24e553addffcf6493e2
#
_entry.id   7e0487d5e06be24e553addffcf6493e2
#
_cell.length_a   1.000
_cell.length_b   1.000
_cell.length_c   1.000
_cell.angle_alpha   90.00
_cell.angle_beta   90.00
_cell.angle_gamma   90.00
#
_symmetry.space_group_name_H-M   'P 1'
#
loop_
_entity.id
_entity.type
_entity.pdbx_description
1 polymer ?
#
loop_
_entity_poly.entity_id
_entity_poly.type
_entity_poly.pdbx_seq_one_letter_code
_entity_poly.pdbx_strand_id
1 'polypeptide(L)'
;SVTIHVGARLGNNNEIFPGASISTKPQDLKFRNEESLCEIGDNNSIRENVTISRGTASKGTTKVGSNNLLMECVHIAHDCVIGSGDIIGNATKFAGEVTVDDNAIISANILCHQFCHIGGYVMIQGGSRFSMDIPPYIIVGKEPARYMGINLIGLRRRGFSNELIELIHNAYRILYGTGTRAENIQKIKNELQITPEIQKIIDFVESSERGIIK
;
A
#
# COMPACT_ATOMS: atom_id res chain seq x y z
N SER A 1 16.15 17.60 14.89
CA SER A 1 16.71 17.80 13.54
C SER A 1 16.10 16.79 12.57
N VAL A 2 16.00 17.16 11.31
CA VAL A 2 15.66 16.29 10.17
C VAL A 2 16.96 15.99 9.43
N THR A 3 17.12 14.76 8.94
CA THR A 3 18.29 14.39 8.13
C THR A 3 17.83 14.00 6.72
N ILE A 4 18.38 14.66 5.71
CA ILE A 4 18.13 14.35 4.29
C ILE A 4 19.45 13.89 3.68
N HIS A 5 19.46 12.65 3.19
CA HIS A 5 20.64 12.02 2.63
C HIS A 5 20.72 12.19 1.10
N VAL A 6 21.85 11.79 0.54
CA VAL A 6 22.08 11.76 -0.90
C VAL A 6 21.02 10.95 -1.65
N GLY A 7 20.65 11.39 -2.84
CA GLY A 7 19.63 10.73 -3.67
C GLY A 7 18.20 11.18 -3.39
N ALA A 8 17.96 12.03 -2.39
CA ALA A 8 16.64 12.58 -2.14
C ALA A 8 16.17 13.54 -3.23
N ARG A 9 14.91 13.42 -3.63
CA ARG A 9 14.19 14.33 -4.53
C ARG A 9 12.83 14.61 -3.88
N LEU A 10 12.64 15.84 -3.44
CA LEU A 10 11.45 16.27 -2.71
C LEU A 10 10.64 17.24 -3.57
N GLY A 11 9.35 17.01 -3.66
CA GLY A 11 8.39 17.96 -4.21
C GLY A 11 8.12 19.14 -3.28
N ASN A 12 7.02 19.81 -3.50
CA ASN A 12 6.66 21.06 -2.84
C ASN A 12 5.79 20.82 -1.59
N ASN A 13 5.80 21.76 -0.66
CA ASN A 13 4.90 21.81 0.51
C ASN A 13 4.93 20.57 1.39
N ASN A 14 6.04 19.85 1.44
CA ASN A 14 6.20 18.74 2.37
C ASN A 14 6.55 19.25 3.77
N GLU A 15 5.82 18.78 4.78
CA GLU A 15 6.13 19.02 6.18
C GLU A 15 6.90 17.84 6.75
N ILE A 16 8.13 18.05 7.22
CA ILE A 16 8.99 17.00 7.74
C ILE A 16 9.35 17.30 9.19
N PHE A 17 8.99 16.41 10.09
CA PHE A 17 9.06 16.58 11.53
C PHE A 17 10.38 16.05 12.13
N PRO A 18 10.73 16.48 13.37
CA PRO A 18 12.01 16.12 13.99
C PRO A 18 12.26 14.59 14.05
N GLY A 19 13.53 14.21 13.85
CA GLY A 19 13.96 12.83 13.87
C GLY A 19 13.73 12.07 12.57
N ALA A 20 12.97 12.63 11.62
CA ALA A 20 12.79 12.00 10.31
C ALA A 20 14.11 11.93 9.55
N SER A 21 14.32 10.81 8.84
CA SER A 21 15.53 10.51 8.08
C SER A 21 15.15 10.04 6.67
N ILE A 22 15.40 10.88 5.68
CA ILE A 22 14.97 10.72 4.30
C ILE A 22 16.13 10.26 3.43
N SER A 23 15.87 9.30 2.52
CA SER A 23 16.86 8.75 1.59
C SER A 23 18.02 8.05 2.30
N THR A 24 17.72 7.33 3.38
CA THR A 24 18.73 6.57 4.13
C THR A 24 19.36 5.49 3.26
N LYS A 25 20.57 5.08 3.61
CA LYS A 25 21.23 3.93 2.98
C LYS A 25 20.33 2.69 3.12
N PRO A 26 20.07 1.93 2.02
CA PRO A 26 19.31 0.69 2.09
C PRO A 26 19.90 -0.32 3.08
N GLN A 27 19.02 -0.95 3.86
CA GLN A 27 19.39 -2.04 4.78
C GLN A 27 19.32 -3.39 4.07
N ASP A 28 19.89 -3.45 2.87
CA ASP A 28 20.01 -4.66 2.06
C ASP A 28 21.48 -5.06 1.96
N LEU A 29 21.76 -6.32 2.30
CA LEU A 29 23.13 -6.87 2.24
C LEU A 29 23.70 -6.90 0.81
N LYS A 30 22.85 -6.83 -0.22
CA LYS A 30 23.26 -6.78 -1.63
C LYS A 30 23.63 -5.38 -2.09
N PHE A 31 23.25 -4.33 -1.34
CA PHE A 31 23.56 -2.94 -1.71
C PHE A 31 25.07 -2.69 -1.76
N ARG A 32 25.57 -2.18 -2.89
CA ARG A 32 27.00 -1.96 -3.18
C ARG A 32 27.38 -0.48 -3.27
N ASN A 33 26.56 0.42 -2.68
CA ASN A 33 26.68 1.88 -2.76
C ASN A 33 26.46 2.42 -4.17
N GLU A 34 25.68 1.72 -4.99
CA GLU A 34 25.21 2.20 -6.28
C GLU A 34 24.40 3.49 -6.13
N GLU A 35 24.37 4.30 -7.18
CA GLU A 35 23.55 5.49 -7.25
C GLU A 35 22.07 5.09 -7.28
N SER A 36 21.31 5.64 -6.36
CA SER A 36 19.87 5.38 -6.25
C SER A 36 19.14 6.55 -5.62
N LEU A 37 17.82 6.59 -5.80
CA LEU A 37 16.99 7.74 -5.47
C LEU A 37 15.94 7.39 -4.42
N CYS A 38 15.48 8.45 -3.75
CA CYS A 38 14.26 8.49 -2.98
C CYS A 38 13.45 9.70 -3.47
N GLU A 39 12.35 9.45 -4.15
CA GLU A 39 11.47 10.47 -4.73
C GLU A 39 10.23 10.62 -3.86
N ILE A 40 9.94 11.84 -3.43
CA ILE A 40 8.76 12.17 -2.62
C ILE A 40 8.00 13.29 -3.32
N GLY A 41 6.71 13.08 -3.58
CA GLY A 41 5.84 14.06 -4.22
C GLY A 41 5.53 15.27 -3.34
N ASP A 42 4.39 15.87 -3.55
CA ASP A 42 3.98 17.13 -2.93
C ASP A 42 3.05 16.93 -1.72
N ASN A 43 2.99 17.93 -0.82
CA ASN A 43 2.00 18.04 0.24
C ASN A 43 1.95 16.83 1.21
N ASN A 44 3.07 16.17 1.46
CA ASN A 44 3.14 15.08 2.44
C ASN A 44 3.42 15.63 3.84
N SER A 45 2.80 15.01 4.86
CA SER A 45 3.15 15.19 6.26
C SER A 45 3.96 13.97 6.72
N ILE A 46 5.26 14.16 6.94
CA ILE A 46 6.22 13.11 7.34
C ILE A 46 6.58 13.35 8.80
N ARG A 47 5.95 12.57 9.69
CA ARG A 47 5.99 12.79 11.12
C ARG A 47 7.32 12.35 11.75
N GLU A 48 7.36 12.48 13.07
CA GLU A 48 8.56 12.28 13.86
C GLU A 48 9.15 10.88 13.67
N ASN A 49 10.48 10.82 13.55
CA ASN A 49 11.25 9.57 13.45
C ASN A 49 10.86 8.65 12.26
N VAL A 50 10.18 9.17 11.26
CA VAL A 50 9.94 8.43 10.02
C VAL A 50 11.28 8.18 9.33
N THR A 51 11.45 6.97 8.79
CA THR A 51 12.64 6.62 8.01
C THR A 51 12.25 6.12 6.62
N ILE A 52 12.86 6.66 5.58
CA ILE A 52 12.64 6.26 4.19
C ILE A 52 13.99 5.95 3.56
N SER A 53 14.20 4.71 3.14
CA SER A 53 15.42 4.30 2.46
C SER A 53 15.33 4.65 0.97
N ARG A 54 16.46 4.99 0.33
CA ARG A 54 16.52 5.10 -1.13
C ARG A 54 16.50 3.72 -1.79
N GLY A 55 16.38 3.66 -3.10
CA GLY A 55 16.36 2.41 -3.86
C GLY A 55 17.67 1.64 -3.84
N THR A 56 17.65 0.46 -4.44
CA THR A 56 18.82 -0.39 -4.71
C THR A 56 18.94 -0.63 -6.21
N ALA A 57 19.89 -1.44 -6.65
CA ALA A 57 20.01 -1.86 -8.05
C ALA A 57 18.75 -2.57 -8.60
N SER A 58 17.83 -3.04 -7.72
CA SER A 58 16.60 -3.72 -8.13
C SER A 58 15.67 -2.79 -8.92
N LYS A 59 15.32 -1.62 -8.36
CA LYS A 59 14.44 -0.63 -9.02
C LYS A 59 15.06 0.76 -9.11
N GLY A 60 16.20 0.98 -8.46
CA GLY A 60 16.93 2.25 -8.46
C GLY A 60 16.27 3.36 -7.65
N THR A 61 15.00 3.25 -7.29
CA THR A 61 14.26 4.36 -6.67
C THR A 61 13.19 3.85 -5.71
N THR A 62 13.15 4.41 -4.51
CA THR A 62 11.99 4.36 -3.61
C THR A 62 11.11 5.56 -3.88
N LYS A 63 9.79 5.35 -4.03
CA LYS A 63 8.83 6.41 -4.37
C LYS A 63 7.77 6.58 -3.30
N VAL A 64 7.45 7.82 -2.99
CA VAL A 64 6.30 8.22 -2.17
C VAL A 64 5.54 9.28 -2.96
N GLY A 65 4.27 9.06 -3.22
CA GLY A 65 3.41 9.98 -3.95
C GLY A 65 3.12 11.27 -3.17
N SER A 66 1.96 11.83 -3.37
CA SER A 66 1.56 13.14 -2.83
C SER A 66 0.40 13.03 -1.84
N ASN A 67 0.24 14.04 -0.98
CA ASN A 67 -0.89 14.16 -0.04
C ASN A 67 -0.95 13.00 0.98
N ASN A 68 0.17 12.44 1.37
CA ASN A 68 0.24 11.35 2.33
C ASN A 68 0.47 11.85 3.76
N LEU A 69 -0.07 11.12 4.73
CA LEU A 69 0.27 11.24 6.14
C LEU A 69 1.08 10.01 6.56
N LEU A 70 2.38 10.18 6.77
CA LEU A 70 3.24 9.15 7.37
C LEU A 70 3.39 9.47 8.84
N MET A 71 2.72 8.69 9.71
CA MET A 71 2.71 8.94 11.14
C MET A 71 4.05 8.56 11.79
N GLU A 72 4.18 8.85 13.08
CA GLU A 72 5.41 8.65 13.86
C GLU A 72 6.00 7.25 13.70
N CYS A 73 7.32 7.18 13.54
CA CYS A 73 8.10 5.94 13.49
C CYS A 73 7.75 4.99 12.32
N VAL A 74 7.08 5.47 11.27
CA VAL A 74 6.87 4.68 10.04
C VAL A 74 8.22 4.41 9.39
N HIS A 75 8.41 3.19 8.88
CA HIS A 75 9.58 2.81 8.09
C HIS A 75 9.17 2.37 6.69
N ILE A 76 9.76 2.98 5.68
CA ILE A 76 9.64 2.59 4.27
C ILE A 76 11.02 2.14 3.80
N ALA A 77 11.15 0.83 3.54
CA ALA A 77 12.41 0.26 3.06
C ALA A 77 12.64 0.59 1.57
N HIS A 78 13.76 0.11 1.06
CA HIS A 78 14.23 0.34 -0.31
C HIS A 78 13.24 -0.16 -1.38
N ASP A 79 13.21 0.53 -2.51
CA ASP A 79 12.45 0.13 -3.71
C ASP A 79 10.93 0.04 -3.51
N CYS A 80 10.40 0.55 -2.39
CA CYS A 80 8.97 0.66 -2.17
C CYS A 80 8.36 1.73 -3.08
N VAL A 81 7.09 1.52 -3.44
CA VAL A 81 6.26 2.50 -4.15
C VAL A 81 5.01 2.75 -3.31
N ILE A 82 4.92 3.92 -2.72
CA ILE A 82 3.77 4.38 -1.94
C ILE A 82 2.98 5.35 -2.80
N GLY A 83 1.69 5.14 -2.93
CA GLY A 83 0.78 5.96 -3.72
C GLY A 83 0.52 7.34 -3.14
N SER A 84 -0.63 7.88 -3.44
CA SER A 84 -1.05 9.22 -3.01
C SER A 84 -2.32 9.17 -2.17
N GLY A 85 -2.45 10.11 -1.23
CA GLY A 85 -3.62 10.20 -0.35
C GLY A 85 -3.68 9.10 0.71
N ASP A 86 -2.56 8.46 1.01
CA ASP A 86 -2.45 7.38 1.98
C ASP A 86 -2.30 7.91 3.41
N ILE A 87 -2.87 7.19 4.35
CA ILE A 87 -2.65 7.40 5.78
C ILE A 87 -1.96 6.15 6.33
N ILE A 88 -0.71 6.32 6.77
CA ILE A 88 0.11 5.24 7.30
C ILE A 88 0.36 5.48 8.78
N GLY A 89 -0.22 4.61 9.60
CA GLY A 89 -0.24 4.71 11.06
C GLY A 89 1.10 4.45 11.73
N ASN A 90 1.19 4.92 12.96
CA ASN A 90 2.41 4.88 13.78
C ASN A 90 3.11 3.52 13.78
N ALA A 91 4.42 3.54 13.69
CA ALA A 91 5.30 2.37 13.79
C ALA A 91 5.04 1.26 12.74
N THR A 92 4.32 1.55 11.67
CA THR A 92 4.15 0.62 10.54
C THR A 92 5.46 0.46 9.79
N LYS A 93 5.78 -0.79 9.40
CA LYS A 93 7.02 -1.16 8.71
C LYS A 93 6.71 -1.83 7.38
N PHE A 94 7.19 -1.24 6.30
CA PHE A 94 7.22 -1.87 4.99
C PHE A 94 8.62 -2.40 4.72
N ALA A 95 8.74 -3.69 4.48
CA ALA A 95 9.97 -4.28 3.99
C ALA A 95 10.23 -3.87 2.52
N GLY A 96 11.35 -4.28 1.94
CA GLY A 96 11.73 -3.86 0.58
C GLY A 96 10.71 -4.22 -0.50
N GLU A 97 10.61 -3.39 -1.53
CA GLU A 97 9.81 -3.60 -2.75
C GLU A 97 8.29 -3.74 -2.53
N VAL A 98 7.77 -3.19 -1.43
CA VAL A 98 6.33 -3.11 -1.20
C VAL A 98 5.71 -2.02 -2.06
N THR A 99 4.56 -2.33 -2.67
CA THR A 99 3.73 -1.35 -3.39
C THR A 99 2.45 -1.09 -2.61
N VAL A 100 2.09 0.18 -2.46
CA VAL A 100 0.81 0.65 -1.89
C VAL A 100 0.14 1.53 -2.93
N ASP A 101 -1.07 1.16 -3.36
CA ASP A 101 -1.89 1.98 -4.26
C ASP A 101 -2.56 3.12 -3.48
N ASP A 102 -3.06 4.12 -4.21
CA ASP A 102 -3.64 5.35 -3.68
C ASP A 102 -4.79 5.14 -2.69
N ASN A 103 -4.91 6.06 -1.74
CA ASN A 103 -6.01 6.18 -0.79
C ASN A 103 -6.15 5.01 0.20
N ALA A 104 -5.07 4.32 0.50
CA ALA A 104 -5.04 3.29 1.53
C ALA A 104 -5.02 3.91 2.94
N ILE A 105 -5.73 3.28 3.87
CA ILE A 105 -5.64 3.58 5.31
C ILE A 105 -4.99 2.37 5.99
N ILE A 106 -3.78 2.55 6.42
CA ILE A 106 -2.97 1.52 7.07
C ILE A 106 -2.78 1.94 8.52
N SER A 107 -3.43 1.24 9.45
CA SER A 107 -3.38 1.60 10.87
C SER A 107 -2.01 1.34 11.49
N ALA A 108 -1.89 1.59 12.80
CA ALA A 108 -0.63 1.50 13.51
C ALA A 108 -0.09 0.06 13.65
N ASN A 109 1.25 -0.07 13.76
CA ASN A 109 1.96 -1.33 14.04
C ASN A 109 1.73 -2.44 13.00
N ILE A 110 1.67 -2.09 11.73
CA ILE A 110 1.58 -3.05 10.64
C ILE A 110 2.97 -3.54 10.27
N LEU A 111 3.09 -4.86 10.04
CA LEU A 111 4.31 -5.50 9.51
C LEU A 111 3.99 -6.09 8.14
N CYS A 112 4.49 -5.44 7.10
CA CYS A 112 4.31 -5.86 5.71
C CYS A 112 5.58 -6.52 5.19
N HIS A 113 5.44 -7.78 4.73
CA HIS A 113 6.56 -8.52 4.15
C HIS A 113 6.97 -7.92 2.80
N GLN A 114 8.24 -8.11 2.43
CA GLN A 114 8.77 -7.66 1.14
C GLN A 114 7.96 -8.19 -0.06
N PHE A 115 7.92 -7.42 -1.12
CA PHE A 115 7.23 -7.69 -2.39
C PHE A 115 5.70 -7.73 -2.30
N CYS A 116 5.08 -7.40 -1.17
CA CYS A 116 3.63 -7.33 -1.08
C CYS A 116 3.09 -6.12 -1.85
N HIS A 117 1.94 -6.31 -2.48
CA HIS A 117 1.13 -5.26 -3.08
C HIS A 117 -0.13 -5.02 -2.24
N ILE A 118 -0.37 -3.78 -1.87
CA ILE A 118 -1.55 -3.32 -1.13
C ILE A 118 -2.38 -2.45 -2.06
N GLY A 119 -3.57 -2.91 -2.40
CA GLY A 119 -4.50 -2.21 -3.28
C GLY A 119 -5.06 -0.94 -2.67
N GLY A 120 -5.58 -0.06 -3.53
CA GLY A 120 -6.13 1.22 -3.11
C GLY A 120 -7.44 1.11 -2.32
N TYR A 121 -7.74 2.15 -1.56
CA TYR A 121 -8.97 2.25 -0.75
C TYR A 121 -9.15 1.14 0.29
N VAL A 122 -8.09 0.42 0.63
CA VAL A 122 -8.11 -0.57 1.71
C VAL A 122 -8.11 0.09 3.09
N MET A 123 -8.56 -0.67 4.08
CA MET A 123 -8.36 -0.34 5.49
C MET A 123 -7.73 -1.54 6.19
N ILE A 124 -6.50 -1.37 6.70
CA ILE A 124 -5.80 -2.43 7.44
C ILE A 124 -5.84 -2.10 8.92
N GLN A 125 -6.41 -3.00 9.72
CA GLN A 125 -6.52 -2.84 11.17
C GLN A 125 -5.15 -2.94 11.85
N GLY A 126 -4.98 -2.17 12.91
CA GLY A 126 -3.73 -2.10 13.68
C GLY A 126 -3.25 -3.45 14.20
N GLY A 127 -1.94 -3.62 14.28
CA GLY A 127 -1.30 -4.84 14.74
C GLY A 127 -1.29 -6.01 13.76
N SER A 128 -1.80 -5.84 12.55
CA SER A 128 -1.81 -6.91 11.54
C SER A 128 -0.43 -7.14 10.94
N ARG A 129 -0.11 -8.40 10.64
CA ARG A 129 1.05 -8.74 9.80
C ARG A 129 0.64 -9.68 8.66
N PHE A 130 1.29 -9.52 7.52
CA PHE A 130 0.97 -10.30 6.33
C PHE A 130 2.17 -10.43 5.37
N SER A 131 2.10 -11.45 4.53
CA SER A 131 3.08 -11.76 3.49
C SER A 131 2.44 -12.04 2.12
N MET A 132 1.15 -11.79 2.00
CA MET A 132 0.35 -11.94 0.77
C MET A 132 -0.20 -10.57 0.37
N ASP A 133 -0.60 -10.45 -0.90
CA ASP A 133 -1.15 -9.22 -1.44
C ASP A 133 -2.55 -8.93 -0.90
N ILE A 134 -2.86 -7.66 -0.73
CA ILE A 134 -4.16 -7.18 -0.23
C ILE A 134 -4.90 -6.51 -1.37
N PRO A 135 -5.96 -7.12 -1.92
CA PRO A 135 -6.71 -6.52 -3.04
C PRO A 135 -7.41 -5.21 -2.64
N PRO A 136 -7.76 -4.34 -3.60
CA PRO A 136 -8.33 -3.02 -3.32
C PRO A 136 -9.71 -3.08 -2.65
N TYR A 137 -10.14 -1.98 -2.01
CA TYR A 137 -11.49 -1.71 -1.47
C TYR A 137 -11.90 -2.53 -0.23
N ILE A 138 -11.03 -3.32 0.38
CA ILE A 138 -11.37 -4.23 1.48
C ILE A 138 -10.87 -3.74 2.84
N ILE A 139 -11.43 -4.33 3.88
CA ILE A 139 -10.91 -4.30 5.24
C ILE A 139 -10.12 -5.58 5.50
N VAL A 140 -8.96 -5.43 6.08
CA VAL A 140 -8.09 -6.53 6.54
C VAL A 140 -7.81 -6.37 8.02
N GLY A 141 -7.82 -7.45 8.75
CA GLY A 141 -7.52 -7.45 10.18
C GLY A 141 -7.14 -8.82 10.69
N LYS A 142 -6.97 -8.94 12.00
CA LYS A 142 -6.55 -10.15 12.72
C LYS A 142 -5.06 -10.48 12.57
N GLU A 143 -4.64 -11.52 13.27
CA GLU A 143 -3.28 -12.09 13.27
C GLU A 143 -3.39 -13.63 13.17
N PRO A 144 -2.96 -14.22 12.07
CA PRO A 144 -2.52 -13.59 10.82
C PRO A 144 -3.65 -12.81 10.13
N ALA A 145 -3.26 -11.81 9.34
CA ALA A 145 -4.20 -10.91 8.67
C ALA A 145 -5.13 -11.65 7.70
N ARG A 146 -6.43 -11.28 7.70
CA ARG A 146 -7.50 -11.91 6.90
C ARG A 146 -8.45 -10.88 6.32
N TYR A 147 -9.13 -11.26 5.25
CA TYR A 147 -10.26 -10.52 4.69
C TYR A 147 -11.40 -10.38 5.70
N MET A 148 -11.86 -9.16 5.94
CA MET A 148 -12.90 -8.82 6.91
C MET A 148 -14.16 -8.21 6.27
N GLY A 149 -14.21 -8.15 4.94
CA GLY A 149 -15.27 -7.50 4.19
C GLY A 149 -14.78 -6.31 3.38
N ILE A 150 -15.69 -5.63 2.69
CA ILE A 150 -15.36 -4.40 1.95
C ILE A 150 -15.26 -3.19 2.88
N ASN A 151 -14.49 -2.20 2.50
CA ASN A 151 -14.31 -0.93 3.23
C ASN A 151 -15.50 0.02 3.00
N LEU A 152 -16.71 -0.41 3.34
CA LEU A 152 -17.95 0.30 3.09
C LEU A 152 -17.93 1.77 3.53
N ILE A 153 -17.44 2.03 4.76
CA ILE A 153 -17.40 3.39 5.31
C ILE A 153 -16.38 4.24 4.56
N GLY A 154 -15.20 3.69 4.29
CA GLY A 154 -14.14 4.40 3.56
C GLY A 154 -14.57 4.74 2.13
N LEU A 155 -15.21 3.81 1.42
CA LEU A 155 -15.71 4.03 0.07
C LEU A 155 -16.80 5.10 0.02
N ARG A 156 -17.78 5.08 0.93
CA ARG A 156 -18.80 6.13 1.04
C ARG A 156 -18.22 7.51 1.29
N ARG A 157 -17.25 7.62 2.20
CA ARG A 157 -16.55 8.90 2.48
C ARG A 157 -15.79 9.44 1.28
N ARG A 158 -15.38 8.58 0.36
CA ARG A 158 -14.69 8.93 -0.89
C ARG A 158 -15.64 9.14 -2.07
N GLY A 159 -16.98 9.12 -1.83
CA GLY A 159 -17.99 9.44 -2.82
C GLY A 159 -18.38 8.30 -3.77
N PHE A 160 -18.04 7.06 -3.44
CA PHE A 160 -18.53 5.91 -4.21
C PHE A 160 -20.04 5.78 -4.03
N SER A 161 -20.77 5.54 -5.15
CA SER A 161 -22.21 5.35 -5.10
C SER A 161 -22.58 4.02 -4.42
N ASN A 162 -23.79 3.93 -3.90
CA ASN A 162 -24.25 2.68 -3.26
C ASN A 162 -24.29 1.51 -4.26
N GLU A 163 -24.63 1.79 -5.52
CA GLU A 163 -24.67 0.80 -6.59
C GLU A 163 -23.28 0.25 -6.89
N LEU A 164 -22.26 1.12 -6.95
CA LEU A 164 -20.88 0.71 -7.17
C LEU A 164 -20.33 -0.08 -5.97
N ILE A 165 -20.65 0.35 -4.75
CA ILE A 165 -20.27 -0.37 -3.53
C ILE A 165 -20.89 -1.77 -3.50
N GLU A 166 -22.16 -1.90 -3.89
CA GLU A 166 -22.82 -3.20 -3.98
C GLU A 166 -22.19 -4.09 -5.05
N LEU A 167 -21.80 -3.50 -6.17
CA LEU A 167 -21.09 -4.22 -7.25
C LEU A 167 -19.73 -4.73 -6.77
N ILE A 168 -18.94 -3.91 -6.07
CA ILE A 168 -17.67 -4.31 -5.45
C ILE A 168 -17.90 -5.43 -4.42
N HIS A 169 -18.95 -5.32 -3.58
CA HIS A 169 -19.31 -6.35 -2.62
C HIS A 169 -19.61 -7.68 -3.30
N ASN A 170 -20.41 -7.66 -4.37
CA ASN A 170 -20.73 -8.85 -5.15
C ASN A 170 -19.48 -9.48 -5.80
N ALA A 171 -18.55 -8.67 -6.31
CA ALA A 171 -17.28 -9.16 -6.84
C ALA A 171 -16.48 -9.92 -5.77
N TYR A 172 -16.38 -9.39 -4.57
CA TYR A 172 -15.67 -10.06 -3.47
C TYR A 172 -16.40 -11.28 -2.94
N ARG A 173 -17.74 -11.28 -2.95
CA ARG A 173 -18.53 -12.47 -2.61
C ARG A 173 -18.26 -13.62 -3.59
N ILE A 174 -18.12 -13.33 -4.87
CA ILE A 174 -17.75 -14.33 -5.88
C ILE A 174 -16.28 -14.74 -5.69
N LEU A 175 -15.36 -13.77 -5.58
CA LEU A 175 -13.92 -14.01 -5.48
C LEU A 175 -13.54 -14.94 -4.31
N TYR A 176 -14.17 -14.76 -3.16
CA TYR A 176 -13.95 -15.57 -1.95
C TYR A 176 -14.98 -16.70 -1.78
N GLY A 177 -15.81 -16.94 -2.79
CA GLY A 177 -16.76 -18.05 -2.85
C GLY A 177 -16.08 -19.40 -3.10
N THR A 178 -16.90 -20.41 -3.38
CA THR A 178 -16.44 -21.75 -3.76
C THR A 178 -15.81 -21.76 -5.15
N GLY A 179 -14.78 -22.57 -5.35
CA GLY A 179 -14.05 -22.67 -6.62
C GLY A 179 -12.62 -22.17 -6.54
N THR A 180 -11.90 -22.30 -7.64
CA THR A 180 -10.55 -21.76 -7.79
C THR A 180 -10.60 -20.26 -8.06
N ARG A 181 -9.48 -19.58 -7.82
CA ARG A 181 -9.34 -18.15 -8.15
C ARG A 181 -9.68 -17.86 -9.61
N ALA A 182 -9.15 -18.66 -10.52
CA ALA A 182 -9.38 -18.48 -11.96
C ALA A 182 -10.86 -18.65 -12.34
N GLU A 183 -11.54 -19.66 -11.78
CA GLU A 183 -12.97 -19.86 -11.98
C GLU A 183 -13.79 -18.68 -11.43
N ASN A 184 -13.42 -18.19 -10.25
CA ASN A 184 -14.12 -17.07 -9.62
C ASN A 184 -13.92 -15.75 -10.38
N ILE A 185 -12.72 -15.50 -10.89
CA ILE A 185 -12.48 -14.35 -11.79
C ILE A 185 -13.32 -14.50 -13.09
N GLN A 186 -13.40 -15.67 -13.67
CA GLN A 186 -14.23 -15.88 -14.86
C GLN A 186 -15.73 -15.69 -14.56
N LYS A 187 -16.21 -16.08 -13.38
CA LYS A 187 -17.59 -15.78 -12.94
C LYS A 187 -17.82 -14.27 -12.79
N ILE A 188 -16.88 -13.54 -12.18
CA ILE A 188 -16.97 -12.07 -12.11
C ILE A 188 -17.10 -11.47 -13.49
N LYS A 189 -16.25 -11.87 -14.46
CA LYS A 189 -16.28 -11.39 -15.85
C LYS A 189 -17.59 -11.69 -16.56
N ASN A 190 -18.25 -12.80 -16.24
CA ASN A 190 -19.49 -13.24 -16.89
C ASN A 190 -20.77 -12.70 -16.23
N GLU A 191 -20.76 -12.49 -14.92
CA GLU A 191 -21.97 -12.22 -14.14
C GLU A 191 -22.11 -10.76 -13.70
N LEU A 192 -21.02 -9.99 -13.68
CA LEU A 192 -21.05 -8.61 -13.21
C LEU A 192 -20.79 -7.60 -14.33
N GLN A 193 -21.31 -6.39 -14.16
CA GLN A 193 -20.90 -5.25 -14.97
C GLN A 193 -19.44 -4.91 -14.71
N ILE A 194 -18.61 -4.88 -15.74
CA ILE A 194 -17.18 -4.55 -15.61
C ILE A 194 -17.00 -3.04 -15.66
N THR A 195 -17.03 -2.42 -14.49
CA THR A 195 -16.63 -1.03 -14.29
C THR A 195 -15.11 -0.93 -14.14
N PRO A 196 -14.50 0.28 -14.19
CA PRO A 196 -13.07 0.45 -13.91
C PRO A 196 -12.64 -0.16 -12.57
N GLU A 197 -13.49 -0.09 -11.54
CA GLU A 197 -13.20 -0.62 -10.20
C GLU A 197 -13.22 -2.15 -10.20
N ILE A 198 -14.17 -2.77 -10.89
CA ILE A 198 -14.21 -4.24 -11.03
C ILE A 198 -13.03 -4.73 -11.85
N GLN A 199 -12.69 -4.02 -12.93
CA GLN A 199 -11.49 -4.35 -13.71
C GLN A 199 -10.24 -4.24 -12.85
N LYS A 200 -10.11 -3.21 -12.00
CA LYS A 200 -8.98 -3.07 -11.07
C LYS A 200 -8.87 -4.25 -10.11
N ILE A 201 -9.99 -4.78 -9.60
CA ILE A 201 -9.98 -6.00 -8.77
C ILE A 201 -9.47 -7.21 -9.57
N ILE A 202 -9.97 -7.38 -10.79
CA ILE A 202 -9.57 -8.49 -11.67
C ILE A 202 -8.07 -8.43 -11.96
N ASP A 203 -7.59 -7.28 -12.43
CA ASP A 203 -6.19 -7.07 -12.80
C ASP A 203 -5.26 -7.31 -11.60
N PHE A 204 -5.64 -6.78 -10.43
CA PHE A 204 -4.89 -6.98 -9.19
C PHE A 204 -4.76 -8.47 -8.85
N VAL A 205 -5.86 -9.20 -8.91
CA VAL A 205 -5.89 -10.63 -8.55
C VAL A 205 -5.14 -11.48 -9.56
N GLU A 206 -5.26 -11.17 -10.86
CA GLU A 206 -4.56 -11.88 -11.94
C GLU A 206 -3.05 -11.62 -11.92
N SER A 207 -2.61 -10.41 -11.55
CA SER A 207 -1.18 -10.04 -11.50
C SER A 207 -0.49 -10.43 -10.18
N SER A 208 -1.23 -10.86 -9.16
CA SER A 208 -0.66 -11.18 -7.85
C SER A 208 0.23 -12.42 -7.89
N GLU A 209 1.54 -12.22 -7.73
CA GLU A 209 2.53 -13.31 -7.67
C GLU A 209 2.58 -13.96 -6.29
N ARG A 210 2.35 -13.21 -5.23
CA ARG A 210 2.37 -13.70 -3.85
C ARG A 210 1.07 -14.40 -3.43
N GLY A 211 0.03 -14.30 -4.23
CA GLY A 211 -1.33 -14.67 -3.88
C GLY A 211 -2.00 -13.61 -2.99
N ILE A 212 -3.30 -13.58 -3.00
CA ILE A 212 -4.10 -12.64 -2.21
C ILE A 212 -4.48 -13.22 -0.85
N ILE A 213 -4.62 -12.32 0.13
CA ILE A 213 -5.12 -12.64 1.48
C ILE A 213 -6.51 -13.28 1.42
N LYS A 214 -6.83 -14.18 2.38
CA LYS A 214 -8.11 -14.89 2.47
C LYS A 214 -8.87 -14.51 3.73
#